data_447085d1bade04c7452fc26d2eaed06d
#
_entry.id   447085d1bade04c7452fc26d2eaed06d
#
_cell.length_a   1.000
_cell.length_b   1.000
_cell.length_c   1.000
_cell.angle_alpha   90.00
_cell.angle_beta   90.00
_cell.angle_gamma   90.00
#
_symmetry.space_group_name_H-M   'P 1'
#
loop_
_entity.id
_entity.type
_entity.pdbx_description
1 polymer ?
#
loop_
_entity_poly.entity_id
_entity_poly.type
_entity_poly.pdbx_seq_one_letter_code
_entity_poly.pdbx_strand_id
1 'polypeptide(L)'
;SQLWNSGVDSDKEVARKQKRKLSYYSNVYVVKDPSNPANEGKVFLFRYGKKIFDKITAAMQPEFEDEQAINPFDFWAGANFKIKIKKVAGYWNYDSSEFAAPAPLLDDDDAMEAVWKQEYSLAELIAPDQFKSYEDLKKRLDYVLGLTVAPKRQDPEVIDEDNNLEDLSEGRAVVDTTP
;
A
#
# COMPACT_ATOMS: atom_id res chain seq x y z
N SER A 1 -2.88 14.32 -17.86
CA SER A 1 -4.15 14.22 -18.59
C SER A 1 -4.68 15.62 -18.93
N GLN A 2 -5.46 15.76 -20.01
CA GLN A 2 -5.99 17.05 -20.46
C GLN A 2 -6.83 17.74 -19.36
N LEU A 3 -7.72 17.01 -18.70
CA LEU A 3 -8.54 17.54 -17.61
C LEU A 3 -7.72 18.10 -16.44
N TRP A 4 -6.62 17.45 -16.08
CA TRP A 4 -5.76 17.94 -15.00
C TRP A 4 -5.05 19.25 -15.37
N ASN A 5 -4.68 19.40 -16.64
CA ASN A 5 -3.92 20.53 -17.17
C ASN A 5 -4.82 21.64 -17.74
N SER A 6 -6.14 21.53 -17.68
CA SER A 6 -7.09 22.53 -18.18
C SER A 6 -7.04 23.86 -17.40
N GLY A 7 -6.54 23.83 -16.17
CA GLY A 7 -6.58 24.98 -15.26
C GLY A 7 -7.91 25.17 -14.52
N VAL A 8 -8.97 24.43 -14.91
CA VAL A 8 -10.31 24.53 -14.35
C VAL A 8 -10.45 23.57 -13.16
N ASP A 9 -10.93 24.04 -12.02
CA ASP A 9 -11.01 23.22 -10.80
C ASP A 9 -12.03 22.07 -10.89
N SER A 10 -13.16 22.28 -11.57
CA SER A 10 -14.13 21.21 -11.84
C SER A 10 -13.53 20.08 -12.68
N ASP A 11 -12.68 20.38 -13.65
CA ASP A 11 -11.99 19.39 -14.47
C ASP A 11 -10.97 18.61 -13.65
N LYS A 12 -10.27 19.27 -12.72
CA LYS A 12 -9.36 18.61 -11.79
C LYS A 12 -10.07 17.64 -10.86
N GLU A 13 -11.29 17.98 -10.40
CA GLU A 13 -12.11 17.07 -9.60
C GLU A 13 -12.53 15.84 -10.39
N VAL A 14 -12.97 16.01 -11.63
CA VAL A 14 -13.28 14.89 -12.54
C VAL A 14 -12.03 14.02 -12.75
N ALA A 15 -10.88 14.66 -12.99
CA ALA A 15 -9.61 13.94 -13.16
C ALA A 15 -9.20 13.15 -11.91
N ARG A 16 -9.43 13.68 -10.69
CA ARG A 16 -9.18 12.96 -9.43
C ARG A 16 -10.04 11.71 -9.30
N LYS A 17 -11.34 11.81 -9.62
CA LYS A 17 -12.28 10.68 -9.59
C LYS A 17 -11.95 9.58 -10.61
N GLN A 18 -11.32 9.94 -11.73
CA GLN A 18 -10.96 9.01 -12.81
C GLN A 18 -9.51 8.52 -12.74
N LYS A 19 -8.71 9.05 -11.81
CA LYS A 19 -7.30 8.74 -11.71
C LYS A 19 -7.10 7.28 -11.31
N ARG A 20 -6.31 6.55 -12.11
CA ARG A 20 -5.84 5.21 -11.73
C ARG A 20 -5.00 5.29 -10.46
N LYS A 21 -5.33 4.48 -9.47
CA LYS A 21 -4.56 4.30 -8.24
C LYS A 21 -3.67 3.06 -8.40
N LEU A 22 -2.38 3.20 -8.16
CA LEU A 22 -1.43 2.10 -8.13
C LEU A 22 -1.06 1.82 -6.67
N SER A 23 -1.23 0.58 -6.26
CA SER A 23 -0.84 0.08 -4.94
C SER A 23 0.11 -1.09 -5.09
N TYR A 24 0.96 -1.27 -4.12
CA TYR A 24 1.92 -2.36 -4.04
C TYR A 24 1.60 -3.20 -2.80
N TYR A 25 1.90 -4.47 -2.86
CA TYR A 25 1.66 -5.40 -1.77
C TYR A 25 2.92 -6.19 -1.46
N SER A 26 3.17 -6.42 -0.18
CA SER A 26 4.22 -7.30 0.32
C SER A 26 3.72 -8.06 1.54
N ASN A 27 4.26 -9.24 1.79
CA ASN A 27 4.23 -9.81 3.12
C ASN A 27 5.14 -9.01 4.03
N VAL A 28 4.74 -8.78 5.26
CA VAL A 28 5.54 -8.15 6.29
C VAL A 28 5.43 -8.91 7.60
N TYR A 29 6.55 -9.14 8.23
CA TYR A 29 6.62 -9.62 9.60
C TYR A 29 6.77 -8.44 10.56
N VAL A 30 5.91 -8.34 11.56
CA VAL A 30 5.91 -7.23 12.51
C VAL A 30 6.91 -7.53 13.63
N VAL A 31 8.08 -6.92 13.55
CA VAL A 31 9.13 -7.07 14.58
C VAL A 31 8.76 -6.28 15.82
N LYS A 32 8.25 -5.05 15.67
CA LYS A 32 7.90 -4.16 16.77
C LYS A 32 6.74 -3.24 16.38
N ASP A 33 5.70 -3.19 17.21
CA ASP A 33 4.57 -2.28 17.09
C ASP A 33 4.20 -1.69 18.47
N PRO A 34 4.79 -0.56 18.87
CA PRO A 34 4.49 0.04 20.16
C PRO A 34 3.02 0.47 20.32
N SER A 35 2.32 0.71 19.21
CA SER A 35 0.91 1.13 19.22
C SER A 35 -0.03 -0.05 19.45
N ASN A 36 0.35 -1.24 18.96
CA ASN A 36 -0.42 -2.47 19.14
C ASN A 36 0.51 -3.69 19.25
N PRO A 37 1.04 -3.98 20.45
CA PRO A 37 1.94 -5.11 20.68
C PRO A 37 1.37 -6.48 20.29
N ALA A 38 0.05 -6.60 20.13
CA ALA A 38 -0.59 -7.83 19.68
C ALA A 38 -0.26 -8.18 18.20
N ASN A 39 0.25 -7.25 17.44
CA ASN A 39 0.71 -7.47 16.07
C ASN A 39 2.12 -8.07 16.00
N GLU A 40 2.94 -7.88 17.05
CA GLU A 40 4.32 -8.34 17.06
C GLU A 40 4.42 -9.86 16.88
N GLY A 41 5.36 -10.31 16.07
CA GLY A 41 5.55 -11.74 15.77
C GLY A 41 4.58 -12.32 14.72
N LYS A 42 3.80 -11.50 14.03
CA LYS A 42 2.82 -11.95 13.03
C LYS A 42 3.18 -11.48 11.62
N VAL A 43 2.71 -12.24 10.64
CA VAL A 43 2.80 -11.90 9.22
C VAL A 43 1.50 -11.27 8.74
N PHE A 44 1.60 -10.17 8.01
CA PHE A 44 0.47 -9.47 7.41
C PHE A 44 0.73 -9.14 5.94
N LEU A 45 -0.35 -9.01 5.17
CA LEU A 45 -0.31 -8.33 3.87
C LEU A 45 -0.27 -6.81 4.11
N PHE A 46 0.75 -6.18 3.56
CA PHE A 46 0.94 -4.73 3.65
C PHE A 46 0.72 -4.08 2.30
N ARG A 47 -0.30 -3.23 2.20
CA ARG A 47 -0.56 -2.40 1.02
C ARG A 47 0.08 -1.04 1.19
N TYR A 48 0.87 -0.61 0.22
CA TYR A 48 1.55 0.68 0.25
C TYR A 48 1.56 1.38 -1.10
N GLY A 49 1.83 2.68 -1.06
CA GLY A 49 1.89 3.55 -2.24
C GLY A 49 3.32 3.74 -2.75
N LYS A 50 3.43 4.61 -3.78
CA LYS A 50 4.67 4.90 -4.49
C LYS A 50 5.82 5.33 -3.56
N LYS A 51 5.57 6.14 -2.53
CA LYS A 51 6.65 6.65 -1.64
C LYS A 51 7.42 5.54 -0.92
N ILE A 52 6.71 4.52 -0.42
CA ILE A 52 7.35 3.36 0.22
C ILE A 52 8.01 2.49 -0.84
N PHE A 53 7.35 2.28 -1.99
CA PHE A 53 7.94 1.54 -3.11
C PHE A 53 9.27 2.16 -3.57
N ASP A 54 9.34 3.48 -3.72
CA ASP A 54 10.56 4.18 -4.12
C ASP A 54 11.70 3.97 -3.10
N LYS A 55 11.38 3.94 -1.80
CA LYS A 55 12.38 3.63 -0.76
C LYS A 55 12.90 2.19 -0.84
N ILE A 56 12.01 1.23 -1.11
CA ILE A 56 12.39 -0.17 -1.34
C ILE A 56 13.31 -0.27 -2.55
N THR A 57 12.92 0.38 -3.67
CA THR A 57 13.72 0.36 -4.89
C THR A 57 15.08 1.03 -4.70
N ALA A 58 15.13 2.17 -4.00
CA ALA A 58 16.39 2.86 -3.70
C ALA A 58 17.32 2.00 -2.81
N ALA A 59 16.78 1.24 -1.87
CA ALA A 59 17.58 0.31 -1.08
C ALA A 59 18.14 -0.85 -1.92
N MET A 60 17.35 -1.37 -2.87
CA MET A 60 17.77 -2.47 -3.75
C MET A 60 18.70 -2.02 -4.88
N GLN A 61 18.59 -0.76 -5.31
CA GLN A 61 19.34 -0.17 -6.41
C GLN A 61 19.84 1.23 -5.99
N PRO A 62 20.87 1.30 -5.15
CA PRO A 62 21.43 2.58 -4.71
C PRO A 62 21.99 3.37 -5.89
N GLU A 63 21.96 4.69 -5.78
CA GLU A 63 22.43 5.60 -6.83
C GLU A 63 23.96 5.74 -6.87
N PHE A 64 24.64 5.52 -5.72
CA PHE A 64 26.09 5.71 -5.59
C PHE A 64 26.81 4.36 -5.49
N GLU A 65 28.00 4.28 -6.09
CA GLU A 65 28.81 3.05 -6.14
C GLU A 65 29.37 2.63 -4.76
N ASP A 66 29.44 3.55 -3.82
CA ASP A 66 29.89 3.31 -2.44
C ASP A 66 28.75 2.87 -1.50
N GLU A 67 27.51 2.91 -1.96
CA GLU A 67 26.34 2.42 -1.23
C GLU A 67 26.17 0.91 -1.44
N GLN A 68 25.93 0.20 -0.36
CA GLN A 68 25.62 -1.24 -0.44
C GLN A 68 24.17 -1.48 -0.77
N ALA A 69 23.89 -2.20 -1.85
CA ALA A 69 22.54 -2.66 -2.18
C ALA A 69 22.01 -3.61 -1.10
N ILE A 70 20.78 -3.38 -0.68
CA ILE A 70 20.07 -4.18 0.32
C ILE A 70 18.81 -4.76 -0.33
N ASN A 71 18.65 -6.08 -0.32
CA ASN A 71 17.37 -6.70 -0.61
C ASN A 71 16.53 -6.82 0.68
N PRO A 72 15.56 -5.93 0.93
CA PRO A 72 14.80 -5.97 2.20
C PRO A 72 13.88 -7.19 2.34
N PHE A 73 13.75 -8.00 1.29
CA PHE A 73 12.96 -9.24 1.30
C PHE A 73 13.80 -10.48 1.58
N ASP A 74 15.11 -10.33 1.80
CA ASP A 74 15.99 -11.43 2.18
C ASP A 74 15.88 -11.69 3.69
N PHE A 75 15.68 -12.94 4.09
CA PHE A 75 15.51 -13.32 5.48
C PHE A 75 16.83 -13.26 6.28
N TRP A 76 17.97 -13.45 5.63
CA TRP A 76 19.30 -13.50 6.29
C TRP A 76 20.08 -12.21 6.13
N ALA A 77 19.97 -11.55 4.99
CA ALA A 77 20.75 -10.36 4.66
C ALA A 77 19.87 -9.14 4.38
N GLY A 78 18.58 -9.21 4.70
CA GLY A 78 17.64 -8.12 4.55
C GLY A 78 17.77 -7.05 5.63
N ALA A 79 16.81 -6.15 5.68
CA ALA A 79 16.80 -5.06 6.67
C ALA A 79 15.40 -4.73 7.14
N ASN A 80 15.25 -4.45 8.42
CA ASN A 80 14.00 -3.99 8.99
C ASN A 80 13.64 -2.59 8.49
N PHE A 81 12.40 -2.41 8.05
CA PHE A 81 11.87 -1.11 7.64
C PHE A 81 11.17 -0.42 8.80
N LYS A 82 11.69 0.73 9.23
CA LYS A 82 11.11 1.57 10.28
C LYS A 82 10.12 2.55 9.68
N ILE A 83 8.84 2.26 9.80
CA ILE A 83 7.77 3.15 9.32
C ILE A 83 7.61 4.32 10.28
N LYS A 84 7.84 5.54 9.79
CA LYS A 84 7.62 6.79 10.52
C LYS A 84 6.55 7.60 9.83
N ILE A 85 5.42 7.79 10.51
CA ILE A 85 4.27 8.51 9.97
C ILE A 85 4.18 9.87 10.65
N LYS A 86 4.15 10.95 9.85
CA LYS A 86 4.01 12.32 10.32
C LYS A 86 2.95 13.07 9.51
N LYS A 87 2.22 14.00 10.15
CA LYS A 87 1.39 14.97 9.41
C LYS A 87 2.25 16.14 8.94
N VAL A 88 2.24 16.41 7.63
CA VAL A 88 2.91 17.55 7.00
C VAL A 88 1.88 18.28 6.15
N ALA A 89 1.61 19.55 6.46
CA ALA A 89 0.58 20.35 5.79
C ALA A 89 -0.80 19.67 5.73
N GLY A 90 -1.18 18.95 6.80
CA GLY A 90 -2.46 18.22 6.89
C GLY A 90 -2.49 16.83 6.27
N TYR A 91 -1.43 16.43 5.55
CA TYR A 91 -1.33 15.12 4.88
C TYR A 91 -0.37 14.18 5.60
N TRP A 92 -0.70 12.88 5.62
CA TRP A 92 0.19 11.85 6.13
C TRP A 92 1.41 11.70 5.23
N ASN A 93 2.58 11.69 5.86
CA ASN A 93 3.86 11.64 5.18
C ASN A 93 4.74 10.53 5.77
N TYR A 94 5.36 9.75 4.89
CA TYR A 94 6.21 8.60 5.20
C TYR A 94 7.70 8.87 4.89
N ASP A 95 8.06 10.08 4.51
CA ASP A 95 9.39 10.42 4.00
C ASP A 95 10.51 10.18 5.02
N SER A 96 10.18 10.24 6.32
CA SER A 96 11.11 9.94 7.42
C SER A 96 11.31 8.44 7.68
N SER A 97 10.58 7.56 6.99
CA SER A 97 10.76 6.11 7.10
C SER A 97 12.08 5.68 6.50
N GLU A 98 12.75 4.70 7.10
CA GLU A 98 14.10 4.27 6.72
C GLU A 98 14.31 2.78 6.95
N PHE A 99 15.27 2.19 6.25
CA PHE A 99 15.77 0.86 6.55
C PHE A 99 16.81 0.91 7.69
N ALA A 100 16.81 -0.12 8.52
CA ALA A 100 17.89 -0.37 9.47
C ALA A 100 19.12 -0.94 8.74
N ALA A 101 20.23 -1.12 9.46
CA ALA A 101 21.35 -1.89 8.94
C ALA A 101 20.90 -3.33 8.61
N PRO A 102 21.50 -3.96 7.58
CA PRO A 102 21.22 -5.34 7.24
C PRO A 102 21.46 -6.27 8.44
N ALA A 103 20.52 -7.19 8.65
CA ALA A 103 20.58 -8.19 9.70
C ALA A 103 19.60 -9.33 9.38
N PRO A 104 19.81 -10.55 9.88
CA PRO A 104 18.83 -11.62 9.80
C PRO A 104 17.50 -11.19 10.43
N LEU A 105 16.39 -11.69 9.87
CA LEU A 105 15.05 -11.42 10.38
C LEU A 105 14.87 -11.97 11.80
N LEU A 106 15.35 -13.19 12.04
CA LEU A 106 15.39 -13.87 13.33
C LEU A 106 16.73 -14.60 13.47
N ASP A 107 17.07 -15.00 14.72
CA ASP A 107 18.34 -15.65 15.02
C ASP A 107 18.34 -17.17 14.72
N ASP A 108 17.17 -17.74 14.38
CA ASP A 108 16.96 -19.17 14.21
C ASP A 108 16.29 -19.48 12.86
N ASP A 109 16.90 -20.39 12.10
CA ASP A 109 16.42 -20.77 10.76
C ASP A 109 15.05 -21.48 10.81
N ASP A 110 14.77 -22.28 11.82
CA ASP A 110 13.46 -22.95 11.99
C ASP A 110 12.35 -21.93 12.25
N ALA A 111 12.67 -20.88 13.02
CA ALA A 111 11.77 -19.76 13.25
C ALA A 111 11.53 -18.94 11.97
N MET A 112 12.57 -18.72 11.14
CA MET A 112 12.43 -18.07 9.84
C MET A 112 11.58 -18.91 8.87
N GLU A 113 11.76 -20.24 8.86
CA GLU A 113 10.92 -21.14 8.07
C GLU A 113 9.44 -21.08 8.53
N ALA A 114 9.20 -20.98 9.83
CA ALA A 114 7.85 -20.86 10.38
C ALA A 114 7.19 -19.52 9.95
N VAL A 115 7.94 -18.42 9.85
CA VAL A 115 7.47 -17.14 9.31
C VAL A 115 7.16 -17.27 7.83
N TRP A 116 8.05 -17.87 7.03
CA TRP A 116 7.85 -18.09 5.61
C TRP A 116 6.57 -18.88 5.30
N LYS A 117 6.29 -19.91 6.09
CA LYS A 117 5.06 -20.72 5.95
C LYS A 117 3.77 -19.95 6.25
N GLN A 118 3.85 -18.79 6.90
CA GLN A 118 2.70 -17.92 7.22
C GLN A 118 2.48 -16.85 6.15
N GLU A 119 3.35 -16.75 5.14
CA GLU A 119 3.20 -15.76 4.08
C GLU A 119 1.95 -16.01 3.23
N TYR A 120 1.31 -14.92 2.86
CA TYR A 120 0.16 -14.92 1.95
C TYR A 120 0.63 -15.04 0.51
N SER A 121 -0.15 -15.75 -0.31
CA SER A 121 0.09 -15.86 -1.75
C SER A 121 -0.17 -14.52 -2.43
N LEU A 122 0.87 -13.80 -2.84
CA LEU A 122 0.73 -12.54 -3.59
C LEU A 122 0.17 -12.79 -5.00
N ALA A 123 0.34 -13.99 -5.56
CA ALA A 123 -0.19 -14.35 -6.86
C ALA A 123 -1.74 -14.33 -6.89
N GLU A 124 -2.38 -14.65 -5.76
CA GLU A 124 -3.83 -14.61 -5.64
C GLU A 124 -4.40 -13.20 -5.79
N LEU A 125 -3.64 -12.16 -5.41
CA LEU A 125 -4.06 -10.76 -5.54
C LEU A 125 -4.11 -10.26 -7.00
N ILE A 126 -3.43 -10.95 -7.90
CA ILE A 126 -3.38 -10.63 -9.34
C ILE A 126 -4.02 -11.73 -10.19
N ALA A 127 -4.74 -12.66 -9.59
CA ALA A 127 -5.46 -13.70 -10.31
C ALA A 127 -6.57 -13.07 -11.19
N PRO A 128 -6.92 -13.68 -12.33
CA PRO A 128 -7.88 -13.09 -13.27
C PRO A 128 -9.26 -12.78 -12.67
N ASP A 129 -9.70 -13.55 -11.68
CA ASP A 129 -10.96 -13.37 -10.97
C ASP A 129 -10.99 -12.16 -10.03
N GLN A 130 -9.80 -11.59 -9.71
CA GLN A 130 -9.68 -10.35 -8.94
C GLN A 130 -9.93 -9.08 -9.79
N PHE A 131 -10.04 -9.22 -11.11
CA PHE A 131 -10.25 -8.09 -12.01
C PHE A 131 -11.71 -8.01 -12.41
N LYS A 132 -12.29 -6.82 -12.32
CA LYS A 132 -13.67 -6.56 -12.75
C LYS A 132 -13.81 -6.69 -14.26
N SER A 133 -14.98 -7.12 -14.71
CA SER A 133 -15.30 -7.20 -16.14
C SER A 133 -15.30 -5.80 -16.79
N TYR A 134 -15.16 -5.75 -18.11
CA TYR A 134 -15.29 -4.49 -18.85
C TYR A 134 -16.65 -3.83 -18.61
N GLU A 135 -17.71 -4.62 -18.56
CA GLU A 135 -19.09 -4.15 -18.34
C GLU A 135 -19.24 -3.51 -16.95
N ASP A 136 -18.63 -4.08 -15.91
CA ASP A 136 -18.69 -3.53 -14.56
C ASP A 136 -17.86 -2.25 -14.46
N LEU A 137 -16.67 -2.23 -15.07
CA LEU A 137 -15.83 -1.03 -15.12
C LEU A 137 -16.53 0.09 -15.91
N LYS A 138 -17.22 -0.24 -17.00
CA LYS A 138 -17.99 0.73 -17.77
C LYS A 138 -19.16 1.30 -16.96
N LYS A 139 -19.95 0.45 -16.29
CA LYS A 139 -21.05 0.88 -15.41
C LYS A 139 -20.54 1.83 -14.32
N ARG A 140 -19.39 1.49 -13.70
CA ARG A 140 -18.75 2.34 -12.69
C ARG A 140 -18.32 3.68 -13.27
N LEU A 141 -17.70 3.69 -14.45
CA LEU A 141 -17.31 4.92 -15.14
C LEU A 141 -18.52 5.81 -15.43
N ASP A 142 -19.61 5.23 -16.00
CA ASP A 142 -20.83 5.95 -16.32
C ASP A 142 -21.46 6.56 -15.04
N TYR A 143 -21.41 5.85 -13.92
CA TYR A 143 -21.84 6.36 -12.62
C TYR A 143 -20.97 7.55 -12.14
N VAL A 144 -19.64 7.40 -12.13
CA VAL A 144 -18.71 8.44 -11.69
C VAL A 144 -18.81 9.70 -12.55
N LEU A 145 -19.17 9.55 -13.83
CA LEU A 145 -19.40 10.66 -14.75
C LEU A 145 -20.80 11.29 -14.59
N GLY A 146 -21.68 10.71 -13.74
CA GLY A 146 -23.05 11.18 -13.55
C GLY A 146 -23.97 10.87 -14.73
N LEU A 147 -23.60 9.91 -15.61
CA LEU A 147 -24.38 9.50 -16.77
C LEU A 147 -25.50 8.50 -16.40
N THR A 148 -25.41 7.88 -15.23
CA THR A 148 -26.38 6.91 -14.71
C THR A 148 -26.67 7.16 -13.23
N VAL A 149 -27.85 6.72 -12.76
CA VAL A 149 -28.25 6.79 -11.35
C VAL A 149 -27.47 5.74 -10.54
N ALA A 150 -27.13 6.09 -9.28
CA ALA A 150 -26.40 5.21 -8.37
C ALA A 150 -27.00 3.80 -8.30
N PRO A 151 -26.19 2.74 -8.37
CA PRO A 151 -26.67 1.38 -8.13
C PRO A 151 -27.19 1.28 -6.69
N LYS A 152 -28.27 0.52 -6.46
CA LYS A 152 -28.92 0.32 -5.15
C LYS A 152 -28.04 -0.38 -4.10
N ARG A 153 -26.87 -0.91 -4.46
CA ARG A 153 -25.84 -1.46 -3.57
C ARG A 153 -24.61 -0.58 -3.66
N GLN A 154 -24.19 -0.05 -2.53
CA GLN A 154 -22.89 0.61 -2.42
C GLN A 154 -21.81 -0.44 -2.67
N ASP A 155 -20.99 -0.22 -3.70
CA ASP A 155 -19.79 -1.01 -3.94
C ASP A 155 -18.81 -0.69 -2.79
N PRO A 156 -18.30 -1.68 -2.05
CA PRO A 156 -17.34 -1.45 -0.95
C PRO A 156 -16.14 -0.58 -1.35
N GLU A 157 -15.71 -0.66 -2.59
CA GLU A 157 -14.62 0.17 -3.13
C GLU A 157 -14.97 1.65 -3.25
N VAL A 158 -16.27 2.00 -3.45
CA VAL A 158 -16.72 3.41 -3.48
C VAL A 158 -16.70 4.00 -2.07
N ILE A 159 -17.04 3.18 -1.06
CA ILE A 159 -16.97 3.58 0.36
C ILE A 159 -15.51 3.83 0.74
N ASP A 160 -14.57 2.99 0.30
CA ASP A 160 -13.13 3.16 0.55
C ASP A 160 -12.56 4.42 -0.12
N GLU A 161 -13.08 4.85 -1.26
CA GLU A 161 -12.64 6.08 -1.92
C GLU A 161 -13.17 7.32 -1.23
N ASP A 162 -14.42 7.34 -0.78
CA ASP A 162 -15.01 8.45 -0.02
C ASP A 162 -14.41 8.52 1.40
N ASN A 163 -14.24 7.38 2.08
CA ASN A 163 -13.56 7.31 3.38
C ASN A 163 -12.06 7.62 3.27
N ASN A 164 -11.39 7.31 2.14
CA ASN A 164 -9.97 7.63 1.95
C ASN A 164 -9.73 9.14 1.70
N LEU A 165 -10.76 9.90 1.33
CA LEU A 165 -10.69 11.37 1.30
C LEU A 165 -10.90 11.96 2.69
N GLU A 166 -11.72 11.33 3.55
CA GLU A 166 -11.93 11.72 4.95
C GLU A 166 -10.88 11.09 5.88
N ASP A 167 -10.42 9.85 5.63
CA ASP A 167 -9.41 9.12 6.43
C ASP A 167 -7.97 9.61 6.18
N LEU A 168 -7.71 10.34 5.10
CA LEU A 168 -6.52 11.19 4.98
C LEU A 168 -6.52 12.30 6.03
N SER A 169 -7.67 12.58 6.67
CA SER A 169 -7.80 13.50 7.80
C SER A 169 -7.70 12.82 9.17
N GLU A 170 -7.98 11.52 9.32
CA GLU A 170 -8.12 10.84 10.61
C GLU A 170 -7.24 9.60 10.86
N GLY A 171 -6.22 9.34 10.05
CA GLY A 171 -5.10 8.45 10.41
C GLY A 171 -5.47 7.07 10.99
N ARG A 172 -6.20 6.26 10.28
CA ARG A 172 -6.40 4.87 10.64
C ARG A 172 -5.77 3.94 9.61
N ALA A 173 -4.72 3.23 10.03
CA ALA A 173 -4.25 2.05 9.33
C ALA A 173 -5.37 0.99 9.39
N VAL A 174 -6.04 0.74 8.27
CA VAL A 174 -6.98 -0.39 8.19
C VAL A 174 -6.13 -1.65 8.03
N VAL A 175 -5.94 -2.35 9.13
CA VAL A 175 -5.54 -3.75 9.12
C VAL A 175 -6.83 -4.53 8.83
N ASP A 176 -7.03 -4.95 7.59
CA ASP A 176 -8.13 -5.84 7.25
C ASP A 176 -7.76 -7.24 7.76
N THR A 177 -8.38 -7.62 8.88
CA THR A 177 -8.33 -8.97 9.44
C THR A 177 -9.63 -9.66 9.06
N THR A 178 -9.68 -10.29 7.90
CA THR A 178 -10.74 -11.28 7.64
C THR A 178 -10.11 -12.65 7.45
N PRO A 179 -10.60 -13.68 8.19
CA PRO A 179 -10.04 -15.02 8.22
C PRO A 179 -10.24 -15.77 6.90
#